data_9376560b2d9e3560f4fec6db74a32e2c
#
_entry.id   9376560b2d9e3560f4fec6db74a32e2c
#
_cell.length_a   1.000
_cell.length_b   1.000
_cell.length_c   1.000
_cell.angle_alpha   90.00
_cell.angle_beta   90.00
_cell.angle_gamma   90.00
#
_symmetry.space_group_name_H-M   'P 1'
#
loop_
_entity.id
_entity.type
_entity.pdbx_description
1 polymer ?
#
loop_
_entity_poly.entity_id
_entity_poly.type
_entity_poly.pdbx_seq_one_letter_code
_entity_poly.pdbx_strand_id
1 'polypeptide(L)'
;MLQSLRPLLTKILNPVARNLNINPNIVTVISPFVALIAAYGFANHLLILGTVAILASGFLDVIDGAVARYHNRASKFGAFLDSTMDRFADAIIYIGIIFGGYCDWFVGILAIHSAICVSYVRARAESQGADCNVGIAERAVRMIILMVGAIIGYFAGDIYFTYIIYILVILSYFTVAQRVVHVWRQLK
;
A
#
# COMPACT_ATOMS: atom_id res chain seq x y z
N MET A 1 -12.50 -4.34 7.25
CA MET A 1 -12.63 -5.69 6.67
C MET A 1 -11.39 -6.56 6.88
N LEU A 2 -10.17 -6.07 6.66
CA LEU A 2 -8.92 -6.84 6.91
C LEU A 2 -8.58 -7.04 8.40
N GLN A 3 -9.17 -6.30 9.31
CA GLN A 3 -8.93 -6.45 10.76
C GLN A 3 -9.41 -7.80 11.33
N SER A 4 -10.44 -8.40 10.71
CA SER A 4 -10.94 -9.73 11.10
C SER A 4 -9.96 -10.87 10.75
N LEU A 5 -9.03 -10.65 9.81
CA LEU A 5 -8.00 -11.62 9.41
C LEU A 5 -6.74 -11.55 10.30
N ARG A 6 -6.62 -10.54 11.16
CA ARG A 6 -5.46 -10.38 12.07
C ARG A 6 -5.15 -11.64 12.91
N PRO A 7 -6.11 -12.32 13.57
CA PRO A 7 -5.78 -13.48 14.38
C PRO A 7 -5.27 -14.66 13.55
N LEU A 8 -5.75 -14.82 12.31
CA LEU A 8 -5.27 -15.86 11.40
C LEU A 8 -3.85 -15.56 10.92
N LEU A 9 -3.61 -14.31 10.50
CA LEU A 9 -2.28 -13.85 10.09
C LEU A 9 -1.27 -13.98 11.23
N THR A 10 -1.65 -13.68 12.46
CA THR A 10 -0.76 -13.82 13.63
C THR A 10 -0.35 -15.28 13.85
N LYS A 11 -1.25 -16.25 13.68
CA LYS A 11 -0.93 -17.69 13.81
C LYS A 11 0.07 -18.15 12.75
N ILE A 12 -0.06 -17.67 11.51
CA ILE A 12 0.82 -18.06 10.40
C ILE A 12 2.19 -17.37 10.50
N LEU A 13 2.22 -16.12 10.98
CA LEU A 13 3.43 -15.31 11.02
C LEU A 13 4.25 -15.48 12.31
N ASN A 14 3.65 -15.94 13.41
CA ASN A 14 4.36 -16.15 14.66
C ASN A 14 5.57 -17.12 14.52
N PRO A 15 5.49 -18.25 13.79
CA PRO A 15 6.65 -19.12 13.58
C PRO A 15 7.79 -18.42 12.82
N VAL A 16 7.44 -17.57 11.85
CA VAL A 16 8.40 -16.78 11.06
C VAL A 16 9.01 -15.68 11.95
N ALA A 17 8.18 -14.94 12.68
CA ALA A 17 8.61 -13.87 13.57
C ALA A 17 9.50 -14.39 14.72
N ARG A 18 9.23 -15.60 15.23
CA ARG A 18 10.04 -16.26 16.26
C ARG A 18 11.49 -16.47 15.82
N ASN A 19 11.68 -16.91 14.58
CA ASN A 19 13.01 -17.23 14.03
C ASN A 19 13.74 -15.98 13.51
N LEU A 20 13.03 -14.86 13.29
CA LEU A 20 13.59 -13.60 12.80
C LEU A 20 13.89 -12.65 13.96
N ASN A 21 15.07 -12.77 14.56
CA ASN A 21 15.51 -11.84 15.61
C ASN A 21 16.24 -10.61 15.01
N ILE A 22 15.60 -9.94 14.06
CA ILE A 22 16.10 -8.72 13.41
C ILE A 22 15.37 -7.48 13.95
N ASN A 23 15.98 -6.31 13.76
CA ASN A 23 15.31 -5.05 14.09
C ASN A 23 14.16 -4.81 13.08
N PRO A 24 12.88 -4.68 13.53
CA PRO A 24 11.75 -4.46 12.63
C PRO A 24 11.96 -3.26 11.70
N ASN A 25 12.56 -2.18 12.18
CA ASN A 25 12.81 -0.97 11.41
C ASN A 25 13.72 -1.21 10.18
N ILE A 26 14.59 -2.22 10.23
CA ILE A 26 15.42 -2.59 9.07
C ILE A 26 14.54 -3.19 7.96
N VAL A 27 13.60 -4.07 8.34
CA VAL A 27 12.66 -4.67 7.38
C VAL A 27 11.79 -3.60 6.74
N THR A 28 11.28 -2.68 7.55
CA THR A 28 10.50 -1.53 7.09
C THR A 28 11.26 -0.69 6.06
N VAL A 29 12.56 -0.40 6.30
CA VAL A 29 13.39 0.38 5.37
C VAL A 29 13.69 -0.39 4.07
N ILE A 30 13.69 -1.73 4.09
CA ILE A 30 13.91 -2.55 2.89
C ILE A 30 12.70 -2.52 1.95
N SER A 31 11.48 -2.35 2.46
CA SER A 31 10.25 -2.37 1.66
C SER A 31 10.28 -1.43 0.44
N PRO A 32 10.69 -0.15 0.51
CA PRO A 32 10.81 0.72 -0.66
C PRO A 32 11.83 0.24 -1.70
N PHE A 33 12.90 -0.43 -1.28
CA PHE A 33 13.87 -1.01 -2.23
C PHE A 33 13.26 -2.17 -3.03
N VAL A 34 12.39 -2.96 -2.40
CA VAL A 34 11.62 -3.98 -3.13
C VAL A 34 10.60 -3.31 -4.06
N ALA A 35 10.02 -2.18 -3.68
CA ALA A 35 9.16 -1.38 -4.55
C ALA A 35 9.90 -0.85 -5.80
N LEU A 36 11.22 -0.59 -5.74
CA LEU A 36 12.02 -0.27 -6.93
C LEU A 36 12.05 -1.44 -7.93
N ILE A 37 12.08 -2.67 -7.46
CA ILE A 37 11.99 -3.86 -8.34
C ILE A 37 10.62 -3.92 -9.01
N ALA A 38 9.54 -3.58 -8.28
CA ALA A 38 8.20 -3.48 -8.86
C ALA A 38 8.14 -2.38 -9.92
N ALA A 39 8.69 -1.20 -9.64
CA ALA A 39 8.75 -0.08 -10.57
C ALA A 39 9.56 -0.44 -11.83
N TYR A 40 10.70 -1.08 -11.68
CA TYR A 40 11.49 -1.59 -12.79
C TYR A 40 10.68 -2.59 -13.65
N GLY A 41 9.96 -3.52 -12.99
CA GLY A 41 9.10 -4.48 -13.67
C GLY A 41 8.04 -3.80 -14.52
N PHE A 42 7.30 -2.84 -13.97
CA PHE A 42 6.29 -2.10 -14.71
C PHE A 42 6.90 -1.22 -15.82
N ALA A 43 7.98 -0.51 -15.54
CA ALA A 43 8.65 0.34 -16.52
C ALA A 43 9.16 -0.43 -17.74
N ASN A 44 9.46 -1.73 -17.60
CA ASN A 44 9.95 -2.60 -18.67
C ASN A 44 8.90 -3.61 -19.17
N HIS A 45 7.62 -3.39 -18.94
CA HIS A 45 6.50 -4.27 -19.32
C HIS A 45 6.58 -5.70 -18.75
N LEU A 46 7.33 -5.91 -17.65
CA LEU A 46 7.43 -7.18 -16.94
C LEU A 46 6.35 -7.23 -15.85
N LEU A 47 5.08 -7.28 -16.22
CA LEU A 47 3.91 -7.19 -15.33
C LEU A 47 3.95 -8.21 -14.19
N ILE A 48 4.38 -9.45 -14.47
CA ILE A 48 4.51 -10.51 -13.46
C ILE A 48 5.60 -10.16 -12.44
N LEU A 49 6.75 -9.64 -12.89
CA LEU A 49 7.82 -9.20 -11.98
C LEU A 49 7.32 -8.07 -11.06
N GLY A 50 6.62 -7.08 -11.64
CA GLY A 50 6.00 -5.99 -10.88
C GLY A 50 5.03 -6.52 -9.83
N THR A 51 4.16 -7.45 -10.21
CA THR A 51 3.19 -8.09 -9.32
C THR A 51 3.85 -8.84 -8.17
N VAL A 52 4.84 -9.69 -8.47
CA VAL A 52 5.57 -10.46 -7.44
C VAL A 52 6.32 -9.54 -6.49
N ALA A 53 6.91 -8.46 -7.00
CA ALA A 53 7.61 -7.49 -6.16
C ALA A 53 6.64 -6.69 -5.26
N ILE A 54 5.43 -6.31 -5.72
CA ILE A 54 4.38 -5.73 -4.85
C ILE A 54 4.00 -6.72 -3.74
N LEU A 55 3.77 -7.97 -4.10
CA LEU A 55 3.44 -9.02 -3.12
C LEU A 55 4.55 -9.19 -2.08
N ALA A 56 5.81 -9.20 -2.51
CA ALA A 56 6.97 -9.29 -1.63
C ALA A 56 7.09 -8.07 -0.70
N SER A 57 6.91 -6.85 -1.23
CA SER A 57 6.89 -5.61 -0.43
C SER A 57 5.79 -5.66 0.64
N GLY A 58 4.56 -6.02 0.26
CA GLY A 58 3.46 -6.16 1.21
C GLY A 58 3.68 -7.27 2.25
N PHE A 59 4.38 -8.34 1.88
CA PHE A 59 4.75 -9.40 2.82
C PHE A 59 5.80 -8.93 3.84
N LEU A 60 6.77 -8.13 3.42
CA LEU A 60 7.75 -7.51 4.32
C LEU A 60 7.08 -6.61 5.36
N ASP A 61 6.10 -5.78 4.96
CA ASP A 61 5.33 -4.92 5.87
C ASP A 61 4.55 -5.75 6.91
N VAL A 62 4.02 -6.90 6.52
CA VAL A 62 3.31 -7.79 7.45
C VAL A 62 4.27 -8.48 8.42
N ILE A 63 5.49 -8.84 7.94
CA ILE A 63 6.54 -9.46 8.75
C ILE A 63 7.09 -8.47 9.78
N ASP A 64 7.43 -7.23 9.41
CA ASP A 64 8.02 -6.28 10.35
C ASP A 64 7.08 -6.00 11.53
N GLY A 65 5.79 -5.82 11.24
CA GLY A 65 4.76 -5.71 12.26
C GLY A 65 4.61 -6.96 13.13
N ALA A 66 4.77 -8.16 12.57
CA ALA A 66 4.72 -9.42 13.33
C ALA A 66 5.95 -9.56 14.24
N VAL A 67 7.16 -9.28 13.73
CA VAL A 67 8.42 -9.30 14.48
C VAL A 67 8.39 -8.27 15.61
N ALA A 68 7.92 -7.04 15.33
CA ALA A 68 7.80 -6.00 16.33
C ALA A 68 6.89 -6.41 17.50
N ARG A 69 5.74 -7.00 17.21
CA ARG A 69 4.79 -7.49 18.23
C ARG A 69 5.32 -8.69 18.98
N TYR A 70 5.88 -9.70 18.27
CA TYR A 70 6.37 -10.93 18.89
C TYR A 70 7.52 -10.68 19.89
N HIS A 71 8.45 -9.80 19.53
CA HIS A 71 9.61 -9.46 20.36
C HIS A 71 9.39 -8.28 21.30
N ASN A 72 8.15 -7.76 21.43
CA ASN A 72 7.81 -6.57 22.23
C ASN A 72 8.64 -5.33 21.86
N ARG A 73 8.99 -5.18 20.56
CA ARG A 73 9.76 -4.06 20.00
C ARG A 73 8.89 -3.04 19.26
N ALA A 74 7.57 -3.13 19.43
CA ALA A 74 6.65 -2.15 18.85
C ALA A 74 6.92 -0.77 19.47
N SER A 75 7.12 0.25 18.60
CA SER A 75 7.42 1.61 19.05
C SER A 75 6.64 2.64 18.23
N LYS A 76 6.45 3.84 18.80
CA LYS A 76 5.83 4.96 18.09
C LYS A 76 6.66 5.37 16.86
N PHE A 77 7.98 5.34 16.99
CA PHE A 77 8.88 5.62 15.88
C PHE A 77 8.77 4.56 14.77
N GLY A 78 8.68 3.27 15.12
CA GLY A 78 8.48 2.19 14.16
C GLY A 78 7.19 2.37 13.34
N ALA A 79 6.08 2.70 14.01
CA ALA A 79 4.81 2.96 13.33
C ALA A 79 4.85 4.22 12.43
N PHE A 80 5.58 5.26 12.84
CA PHE A 80 5.83 6.44 12.00
C PHE A 80 6.68 6.07 10.77
N LEU A 81 7.77 5.34 10.98
CA LEU A 81 8.68 4.90 9.92
C LEU A 81 7.95 4.04 8.89
N ASP A 82 7.22 3.03 9.34
CA ASP A 82 6.40 2.14 8.52
C ASP A 82 5.43 2.94 7.65
N SER A 83 4.63 3.80 8.28
CA SER A 83 3.71 4.64 7.52
C SER A 83 4.40 5.57 6.52
N THR A 84 5.63 6.02 6.78
CA THR A 84 6.41 6.87 5.88
C THR A 84 6.95 6.06 4.70
N MET A 85 7.58 4.91 4.97
CA MET A 85 8.14 4.03 3.93
C MET A 85 7.06 3.50 2.99
N ASP A 86 5.87 3.26 3.49
CA ASP A 86 4.68 2.95 2.70
C ASP A 86 4.38 3.99 1.61
N ARG A 87 4.49 5.28 1.92
CA ARG A 87 4.23 6.35 0.94
C ARG A 87 5.32 6.42 -0.12
N PHE A 88 6.57 6.18 0.28
CA PHE A 88 7.66 6.07 -0.69
C PHE A 88 7.46 4.86 -1.61
N ALA A 89 7.13 3.69 -1.06
CA ALA A 89 6.86 2.49 -1.85
C ALA A 89 5.70 2.69 -2.84
N ASP A 90 4.57 3.24 -2.39
CA ASP A 90 3.42 3.54 -3.24
C ASP A 90 3.83 4.49 -4.39
N ALA A 91 4.54 5.59 -4.10
CA ALA A 91 4.97 6.54 -5.12
C ALA A 91 5.93 5.89 -6.14
N ILE A 92 6.90 5.10 -5.68
CA ILE A 92 7.87 4.40 -6.54
C ILE A 92 7.15 3.45 -7.51
N ILE A 93 6.16 2.68 -7.03
CA ILE A 93 5.37 1.77 -7.86
C ILE A 93 4.63 2.53 -8.96
N TYR A 94 3.93 3.63 -8.61
CA TYR A 94 3.22 4.44 -9.61
C TYR A 94 4.15 5.11 -10.61
N ILE A 95 5.35 5.55 -10.18
CA ILE A 95 6.38 6.06 -11.10
C ILE A 95 6.75 5.00 -12.13
N GLY A 96 6.96 3.74 -11.71
CA GLY A 96 7.22 2.63 -12.64
C GLY A 96 6.08 2.42 -13.65
N ILE A 97 4.83 2.52 -13.20
CA ILE A 97 3.62 2.42 -14.04
C ILE A 97 3.57 3.54 -15.09
N ILE A 98 3.91 4.78 -14.69
CA ILE A 98 4.01 5.93 -15.61
C ILE A 98 5.09 5.69 -16.67
N PHE A 99 6.29 5.28 -16.25
CA PHE A 99 7.40 5.01 -17.16
C PHE A 99 7.12 3.86 -18.14
N GLY A 100 6.33 2.87 -17.72
CA GLY A 100 5.84 1.80 -18.59
C GLY A 100 4.72 2.22 -19.55
N GLY A 101 4.27 3.49 -19.50
CA GLY A 101 3.24 3.98 -20.41
C GLY A 101 1.84 3.40 -20.18
N TYR A 102 1.57 2.77 -19.02
CA TYR A 102 0.26 2.21 -18.69
C TYR A 102 -0.79 3.29 -18.36
N CYS A 103 -0.37 4.51 -18.13
CA CYS A 103 -1.26 5.67 -18.00
C CYS A 103 -0.50 6.95 -18.38
N ASP A 104 -1.26 7.99 -18.77
CA ASP A 104 -0.70 9.31 -18.96
C ASP A 104 -0.02 9.81 -17.68
N TRP A 105 1.02 10.63 -17.84
CA TRP A 105 1.73 11.23 -16.70
C TRP A 105 0.80 11.98 -15.75
N PHE A 106 -0.24 12.63 -16.27
CA PHE A 106 -1.22 13.35 -15.46
C PHE A 106 -2.04 12.41 -14.56
N VAL A 107 -2.54 11.30 -15.13
CA VAL A 107 -3.27 10.27 -14.37
C VAL A 107 -2.36 9.61 -13.35
N GLY A 108 -1.09 9.36 -13.70
CA GLY A 108 -0.09 8.84 -12.79
C GLY A 108 0.18 9.75 -11.60
N ILE A 109 0.27 11.08 -11.83
CA ILE A 109 0.37 12.07 -10.74
C ILE A 109 -0.87 12.04 -9.86
N LEU A 110 -2.07 11.96 -10.45
CA LEU A 110 -3.32 11.82 -9.68
C LEU A 110 -3.36 10.53 -8.87
N ALA A 111 -2.80 9.42 -9.38
CA ALA A 111 -2.70 8.17 -8.65
C ALA A 111 -1.81 8.33 -7.40
N ILE A 112 -0.62 8.91 -7.54
CA ILE A 112 0.29 9.21 -6.43
C ILE A 112 -0.37 10.15 -5.43
N HIS A 113 -0.94 11.26 -5.91
CA HIS A 113 -1.60 12.26 -5.06
C HIS A 113 -2.76 11.64 -4.27
N SER A 114 -3.65 10.89 -4.94
CA SER A 114 -4.79 10.26 -4.27
C SER A 114 -4.36 9.25 -3.21
N ALA A 115 -3.31 8.45 -3.49
CA ALA A 115 -2.75 7.48 -2.55
C ALA A 115 -2.20 8.14 -1.27
N ILE A 116 -1.50 9.28 -1.45
CA ILE A 116 -0.99 10.08 -0.33
C ILE A 116 -2.16 10.72 0.43
N CYS A 117 -3.15 11.31 -0.27
CA CYS A 117 -4.32 11.94 0.34
C CYS A 117 -5.16 10.98 1.18
N VAL A 118 -5.40 9.75 0.71
CA VAL A 118 -6.09 8.71 1.49
C VAL A 118 -5.42 8.51 2.85
N SER A 119 -4.10 8.42 2.87
CA SER A 119 -3.33 8.21 4.10
C SER A 119 -3.25 9.48 4.95
N TYR A 120 -3.03 10.63 4.33
CA TYR A 120 -2.94 11.93 5.02
C TYR A 120 -4.23 12.28 5.76
N VAL A 121 -5.39 12.16 5.09
CA VAL A 121 -6.69 12.47 5.69
C VAL A 121 -6.95 11.60 6.92
N ARG A 122 -6.58 10.32 6.89
CA ARG A 122 -6.66 9.45 8.06
C ARG A 122 -5.76 9.93 9.19
N ALA A 123 -4.47 10.13 8.92
CA ALA A 123 -3.52 10.56 9.93
C ALA A 123 -3.91 11.93 10.54
N ARG A 124 -4.43 12.84 9.69
CA ARG A 124 -4.90 14.15 10.14
C ARG A 124 -6.16 14.05 11.01
N ALA A 125 -7.11 13.18 10.65
CA ALA A 125 -8.30 12.93 11.46
C ALA A 125 -7.92 12.37 12.85
N GLU A 126 -7.08 11.34 12.87
CA GLU A 126 -6.59 10.72 14.12
C GLU A 126 -5.84 11.75 15.00
N SER A 127 -5.07 12.68 14.40
CA SER A 127 -4.41 13.77 15.14
C SER A 127 -5.37 14.80 15.75
N GLN A 128 -6.61 14.88 15.27
CA GLN A 128 -7.68 15.71 15.83
C GLN A 128 -8.61 14.92 16.76
N GLY A 129 -8.27 13.66 17.07
CA GLY A 129 -9.07 12.80 17.96
C GLY A 129 -10.29 12.16 17.30
N ALA A 130 -10.44 12.25 15.96
CA ALA A 130 -11.51 11.60 15.23
C ALA A 130 -11.10 10.19 14.79
N ASP A 131 -12.04 9.24 14.81
CA ASP A 131 -11.84 7.93 14.19
C ASP A 131 -12.04 8.00 12.67
N CYS A 132 -11.13 7.41 11.90
CA CYS A 132 -11.17 7.42 10.45
C CYS A 132 -10.92 6.02 9.83
N ASN A 133 -11.53 5.00 10.41
CA ASN A 133 -11.47 3.61 9.94
C ASN A 133 -12.49 3.32 8.83
N VAL A 134 -12.67 4.26 7.90
CA VAL A 134 -13.57 4.17 6.76
C VAL A 134 -12.82 4.33 5.45
N GLY A 135 -13.43 3.85 4.37
CA GLY A 135 -12.92 3.99 3.00
C GLY A 135 -12.75 2.64 2.31
N ILE A 136 -12.98 2.63 0.98
CA ILE A 136 -12.93 1.42 0.16
C ILE A 136 -11.49 1.14 -0.30
N ALA A 137 -10.76 2.17 -0.75
CA ALA A 137 -9.43 2.03 -1.32
C ALA A 137 -8.31 2.30 -0.27
N GLU A 138 -8.32 1.52 0.83
CA GLU A 138 -7.19 1.47 1.74
C GLU A 138 -5.94 0.92 1.02
N ARG A 139 -4.73 1.19 1.56
CA ARG A 139 -3.46 0.79 0.93
C ARG A 139 -3.44 -0.68 0.48
N ALA A 140 -3.79 -1.59 1.37
CA ALA A 140 -3.79 -3.01 1.05
C ALA A 140 -4.75 -3.35 -0.11
N VAL A 141 -5.93 -2.73 -0.15
CA VAL A 141 -6.90 -2.92 -1.23
C VAL A 141 -6.35 -2.37 -2.55
N ARG A 142 -5.70 -1.19 -2.54
CA ARG A 142 -5.07 -0.62 -3.74
C ARG A 142 -3.98 -1.55 -4.29
N MET A 143 -3.12 -2.09 -3.43
CA MET A 143 -2.06 -3.02 -3.85
C MET A 143 -2.65 -4.31 -4.44
N ILE A 144 -3.70 -4.85 -3.84
CA ILE A 144 -4.40 -6.03 -4.38
C ILE A 144 -5.00 -5.71 -5.77
N ILE A 145 -5.67 -4.56 -5.92
CA ILE A 145 -6.25 -4.15 -7.21
C ILE A 145 -5.15 -3.98 -8.27
N LEU A 146 -4.00 -3.39 -7.93
CA LEU A 146 -2.86 -3.26 -8.85
C LEU A 146 -2.31 -4.63 -9.26
N MET A 147 -2.13 -5.55 -8.32
CA MET A 147 -1.65 -6.91 -8.61
C MET A 147 -2.62 -7.66 -9.52
N VAL A 148 -3.92 -7.64 -9.20
CA VAL A 148 -4.95 -8.27 -10.02
C VAL A 148 -5.00 -7.62 -11.41
N GLY A 149 -4.92 -6.30 -11.47
CA GLY A 149 -4.88 -5.55 -12.73
C GLY A 149 -3.68 -5.90 -13.59
N ALA A 150 -2.51 -6.02 -13.00
CA ALA A 150 -1.30 -6.40 -13.72
C ALA A 150 -1.35 -7.85 -14.22
N ILE A 151 -1.95 -8.77 -13.46
CA ILE A 151 -2.19 -10.16 -13.90
C ILE A 151 -3.17 -10.17 -15.09
N ILE A 152 -4.28 -9.44 -14.99
CA ILE A 152 -5.25 -9.32 -16.10
C ILE A 152 -4.57 -8.71 -17.32
N GLY A 153 -3.77 -7.64 -17.14
CA GLY A 153 -3.01 -7.02 -18.21
C GLY A 153 -2.05 -7.99 -18.91
N TYR A 154 -1.39 -8.84 -18.14
CA TYR A 154 -0.48 -9.86 -18.68
C TYR A 154 -1.18 -10.88 -19.59
N PHE A 155 -2.37 -11.36 -19.21
CA PHE A 155 -3.08 -12.39 -19.97
C PHE A 155 -4.02 -11.82 -21.05
N ALA A 156 -4.63 -10.66 -20.80
CA ALA A 156 -5.66 -10.09 -21.67
C ALA A 156 -5.20 -8.86 -22.47
N GLY A 157 -4.05 -8.29 -22.12
CA GLY A 157 -3.47 -7.12 -22.77
C GLY A 157 -3.40 -5.89 -21.88
N ASP A 158 -2.40 -5.06 -22.09
CA ASP A 158 -2.02 -3.91 -21.25
C ASP A 158 -3.15 -2.89 -21.07
N ILE A 159 -4.07 -2.80 -22.03
CA ILE A 159 -5.23 -1.89 -21.98
C ILE A 159 -6.11 -2.15 -20.74
N TYR A 160 -6.25 -3.40 -20.34
CA TYR A 160 -7.04 -3.74 -19.14
C TYR A 160 -6.36 -3.28 -17.86
N PHE A 161 -5.03 -3.35 -17.79
CA PHE A 161 -4.28 -2.79 -16.66
C PHE A 161 -4.44 -1.27 -16.61
N THR A 162 -4.39 -0.60 -17.75
CA THR A 162 -4.67 0.83 -17.88
C THR A 162 -6.05 1.18 -17.29
N TYR A 163 -7.13 0.51 -17.70
CA TYR A 163 -8.46 0.77 -17.15
C TYR A 163 -8.53 0.58 -15.63
N ILE A 164 -7.86 -0.43 -15.09
CA ILE A 164 -7.82 -0.69 -13.66
C ILE A 164 -7.11 0.45 -12.92
N ILE A 165 -6.05 1.04 -13.48
CA ILE A 165 -5.38 2.20 -12.89
C ILE A 165 -6.34 3.40 -12.82
N TYR A 166 -7.10 3.69 -13.87
CA TYR A 166 -8.09 4.77 -13.88
C TYR A 166 -9.18 4.55 -12.83
N ILE A 167 -9.72 3.34 -12.76
CA ILE A 167 -10.71 2.96 -11.73
C ILE A 167 -10.12 3.15 -10.33
N LEU A 168 -8.87 2.76 -10.12
CA LEU A 168 -8.19 2.90 -8.83
C LEU A 168 -8.04 4.35 -8.39
N VAL A 169 -7.71 5.26 -9.32
CA VAL A 169 -7.64 6.70 -9.05
C VAL A 169 -9.01 7.22 -8.59
N ILE A 170 -10.08 6.87 -9.30
CA ILE A 170 -11.45 7.27 -8.94
C ILE A 170 -11.83 6.74 -7.55
N LEU A 171 -11.59 5.45 -7.28
CA LEU A 171 -11.88 4.83 -5.98
C LEU A 171 -11.08 5.47 -4.84
N SER A 172 -9.84 5.88 -5.11
CA SER A 172 -9.00 6.54 -4.11
C SER A 172 -9.53 7.92 -3.75
N TYR A 173 -9.89 8.75 -4.73
CA TYR A 173 -10.53 10.05 -4.46
C TYR A 173 -11.90 9.91 -3.80
N PHE A 174 -12.69 8.92 -4.22
CA PHE A 174 -13.95 8.61 -3.54
C PHE A 174 -13.71 8.25 -2.06
N THR A 175 -12.66 7.48 -1.77
CA THR A 175 -12.26 7.17 -0.39
C THR A 175 -11.86 8.41 0.41
N VAL A 176 -11.14 9.35 -0.21
CA VAL A 176 -10.83 10.65 0.42
C VAL A 176 -12.12 11.39 0.78
N ALA A 177 -13.07 11.48 -0.15
CA ALA A 177 -14.37 12.13 0.09
C ALA A 177 -15.15 11.43 1.22
N GLN A 178 -15.21 10.09 1.22
CA GLN A 178 -15.82 9.32 2.31
C GLN A 178 -15.22 9.66 3.68
N ARG A 179 -13.88 9.74 3.77
CA ARG A 179 -13.16 10.08 5.00
C ARG A 179 -13.46 11.49 5.47
N VAL A 180 -13.43 12.47 4.56
CA VAL A 180 -13.74 13.87 4.88
C VAL A 180 -15.16 13.99 5.42
N VAL A 181 -16.15 13.40 4.76
CA VAL A 181 -17.55 13.43 5.20
C VAL A 181 -17.73 12.73 6.55
N HIS A 182 -17.04 11.61 6.75
CA HIS A 182 -17.11 10.85 8.01
C HIS A 182 -16.56 11.68 9.19
N VAL A 183 -15.37 12.26 9.02
CA VAL A 183 -14.71 13.09 10.03
C VAL A 183 -15.51 14.39 10.30
N TRP A 184 -16.06 15.02 9.25
CA TRP A 184 -16.92 16.19 9.42
C TRP A 184 -18.12 15.92 10.33
N ARG A 185 -18.71 14.72 10.22
CA ARG A 185 -19.84 14.31 11.08
C ARG A 185 -19.45 14.07 12.53
N GLN A 186 -18.18 13.74 12.80
CA GLN A 186 -17.68 13.50 14.17
C GLN A 186 -17.24 14.78 14.86
N LEU A 187 -16.70 15.73 14.11
CA LEU A 187 -16.12 16.97 14.66
C LEU A 187 -17.11 18.16 14.65
N LYS A 188 -18.35 17.96 14.15
CA LYS A 188 -19.43 18.91 14.19
C LYS A 188 -20.24 18.79 15.49
#